data_be718f07a84613bec128fb248c25e49a
#
_entry.id   be718f07a84613bec128fb248c25e49a
#
_cell.length_a   1.000
_cell.length_b   1.000
_cell.length_c   1.000
_cell.angle_alpha   90.00
_cell.angle_beta   90.00
_cell.angle_gamma   90.00
#
_symmetry.space_group_name_H-M   'P 1'
#
loop_
_entity.id
_entity.type
_entity.pdbx_description
1 polymer ?
#
loop_
_entity_poly.entity_id
_entity_poly.type
_entity_poly.pdbx_seq_one_letter_code
_entity_poly.pdbx_strand_id
1 'polypeptide(L)'
;MSKSIELLVKLHNPKCVSIETTGRGGVALLYKEQIICAFAQAENKYMLGYHLLMSKYRQEKSSREFVDSYVDAWCEEFGHPKHASEALKYVVDMICDLPLPSQLRHIKALRKRYLRSQYAHLSALDRANKMAEENGLSANSVEARQLRIRELNDLRKSNTCPRCRGTGEVGRVQKHKCPECDGTGKLKATIYHLMKSINCTEAYFKRYLNALVVAFERHCYEEMSGAESVIKQRLNKEISD
;
A
#
# COMPACT_ATOMS: atom_id res chain seq x y z
N MET A 1 7.27 -8.60 3.62
CA MET A 1 6.26 -8.66 2.53
C MET A 1 6.14 -10.10 2.09
N SER A 2 4.93 -10.58 1.80
CA SER A 2 4.76 -11.92 1.21
C SER A 2 5.35 -11.93 -0.22
N LYS A 3 5.92 -13.07 -0.65
CA LYS A 3 6.50 -13.24 -2.00
C LYS A 3 5.48 -12.93 -3.10
N SER A 4 4.21 -13.22 -2.89
CA SER A 4 3.11 -12.91 -3.81
C SER A 4 2.89 -11.41 -4.01
N ILE A 5 3.06 -10.62 -2.96
CA ILE A 5 2.95 -9.15 -3.03
C ILE A 5 4.17 -8.56 -3.75
N GLU A 6 5.36 -9.13 -3.55
CA GLU A 6 6.56 -8.72 -4.27
C GLU A 6 6.41 -8.92 -5.80
N LEU A 7 5.73 -9.99 -6.21
CA LEU A 7 5.39 -10.23 -7.61
C LEU A 7 4.44 -9.16 -8.18
N LEU A 8 3.47 -8.68 -7.39
CA LEU A 8 2.62 -7.56 -7.79
C LEU A 8 3.42 -6.32 -8.21
N VAL A 9 4.48 -6.02 -7.47
CA VAL A 9 5.35 -4.88 -7.76
C VAL A 9 6.23 -5.15 -9.00
N LYS A 10 6.66 -6.41 -9.19
CA LYS A 10 7.56 -6.82 -10.29
C LYS A 10 6.86 -7.04 -11.64
N LEU A 11 5.53 -7.15 -11.68
CA LEU A 11 4.73 -7.43 -12.91
C LEU A 11 4.91 -6.40 -14.04
N HIS A 12 5.61 -5.30 -13.82
CA HIS A 12 5.76 -4.25 -14.83
C HIS A 12 6.83 -4.52 -15.87
N ASN A 13 7.68 -5.55 -15.76
CA ASN A 13 8.81 -5.57 -16.66
C ASN A 13 9.31 -6.90 -17.22
N PRO A 14 9.50 -8.04 -16.67
CA PRO A 14 10.10 -9.13 -17.44
C PRO A 14 9.08 -10.10 -18.05
N LYS A 15 9.49 -10.79 -19.11
CA LYS A 15 8.75 -11.92 -19.70
C LYS A 15 8.58 -13.08 -18.70
N CYS A 16 9.47 -13.17 -17.72
CA CYS A 16 9.41 -14.14 -16.61
C CYS A 16 10.00 -13.53 -15.33
N VAL A 17 9.60 -14.06 -14.18
CA VAL A 17 10.11 -13.66 -12.86
C VAL A 17 10.78 -14.87 -12.22
N SER A 18 12.03 -14.70 -11.78
CA SER A 18 12.76 -15.72 -11.04
C SER A 18 12.31 -15.69 -9.57
N ILE A 19 11.95 -16.85 -9.03
CA ILE A 19 11.57 -17.04 -7.63
C ILE A 19 12.47 -18.11 -7.02
N GLU A 20 13.11 -17.78 -5.91
CA GLU A 20 13.82 -18.77 -5.11
C GLU A 20 12.83 -19.75 -4.47
N THR A 21 12.95 -21.03 -4.80
CA THR A 21 12.15 -22.08 -4.19
C THR A 21 12.76 -22.52 -2.85
N THR A 22 11.94 -22.53 -1.80
CA THR A 22 12.33 -23.05 -0.49
C THR A 22 12.43 -24.57 -0.55
N GLY A 23 13.64 -25.11 -0.47
CA GLY A 23 13.84 -26.54 -0.21
C GLY A 23 14.96 -27.27 -0.94
N ARG A 24 15.41 -26.82 -2.11
CA ARG A 24 16.51 -27.48 -2.87
C ARG A 24 17.39 -26.52 -3.65
N GLY A 25 17.45 -25.24 -3.29
CA GLY A 25 18.34 -24.28 -3.96
C GLY A 25 18.04 -24.04 -5.45
N GLY A 26 16.86 -24.43 -5.94
CA GLY A 26 16.43 -24.20 -7.30
C GLY A 26 15.77 -22.83 -7.46
N VAL A 27 15.95 -22.24 -8.64
CA VAL A 27 15.24 -21.03 -9.07
C VAL A 27 14.12 -21.46 -10.00
N ALA A 28 12.86 -21.30 -9.60
CA ALA A 28 11.73 -21.51 -10.48
C ALA A 28 11.49 -20.24 -11.30
N LEU A 29 11.22 -20.41 -12.59
CA LEU A 29 10.85 -19.35 -13.51
C LEU A 29 9.33 -19.36 -13.68
N LEU A 30 8.67 -18.30 -13.27
CA LEU A 30 7.25 -18.09 -13.56
C LEU A 30 7.08 -17.21 -14.79
N TYR A 31 6.32 -17.69 -15.75
CA TYR A 31 5.96 -16.90 -16.92
C TYR A 31 4.89 -15.86 -16.56
N LYS A 32 4.91 -14.76 -17.30
CA LYS A 32 3.99 -13.64 -17.08
C LYS A 32 2.53 -14.08 -17.13
N GLU A 33 2.20 -15.00 -18.04
CA GLU A 33 0.85 -15.54 -18.22
C GLU A 33 0.36 -16.30 -16.97
N GLN A 34 1.22 -17.08 -16.33
CA GLN A 34 0.89 -17.81 -15.10
C GLN A 34 0.59 -16.84 -13.96
N ILE A 35 1.37 -15.76 -13.87
CA ILE A 35 1.15 -14.72 -12.88
C ILE A 35 -0.18 -14.00 -13.15
N ILE A 36 -0.46 -13.60 -14.40
CA ILE A 36 -1.72 -12.96 -14.79
C ILE A 36 -2.91 -13.86 -14.47
N CYS A 37 -2.83 -15.16 -14.78
CA CYS A 37 -3.90 -16.12 -14.44
C CYS A 37 -4.15 -16.21 -12.93
N ALA A 38 -3.10 -16.20 -12.11
CA ALA A 38 -3.25 -16.22 -10.66
C ALA A 38 -3.97 -14.96 -10.13
N PHE A 39 -3.67 -13.80 -10.70
CA PHE A 39 -4.33 -12.55 -10.34
C PHE A 39 -5.78 -12.49 -10.83
N ALA A 40 -6.06 -12.94 -12.06
CA ALA A 40 -7.42 -13.01 -12.58
C ALA A 40 -8.32 -13.95 -11.73
N GLN A 41 -7.77 -15.07 -11.24
CA GLN A 41 -8.52 -15.95 -10.33
C GLN A 41 -8.80 -15.27 -8.98
N ALA A 42 -7.85 -14.52 -8.45
CA ALA A 42 -8.05 -13.76 -7.21
C ALA A 42 -9.11 -12.66 -7.39
N GLU A 43 -9.08 -11.93 -8.51
CA GLU A 43 -10.07 -10.93 -8.86
C GLU A 43 -11.48 -11.53 -8.95
N ASN A 44 -11.63 -12.67 -9.64
CA ASN A 44 -12.93 -13.34 -9.78
C ASN A 44 -13.50 -13.86 -8.45
N LYS A 45 -12.64 -14.24 -7.49
CA LYS A 45 -13.09 -14.85 -6.23
C LYS A 45 -13.20 -13.85 -5.08
N TYR A 46 -12.30 -12.87 -5.02
CA TYR A 46 -12.18 -11.86 -3.98
C TYR A 46 -11.97 -10.48 -4.62
N MET A 47 -12.99 -10.01 -5.32
CA MET A 47 -12.92 -8.81 -6.15
C MET A 47 -12.49 -7.57 -5.35
N LEU A 48 -13.14 -7.30 -4.21
CA LEU A 48 -12.78 -6.19 -3.34
C LEU A 48 -11.34 -6.32 -2.84
N GLY A 49 -10.96 -7.51 -2.37
CA GLY A 49 -9.62 -7.79 -1.85
C GLY A 49 -8.53 -7.59 -2.90
N TYR A 50 -8.77 -8.05 -4.12
CA TYR A 50 -7.88 -7.85 -5.26
C TYR A 50 -7.66 -6.36 -5.54
N HIS A 51 -8.72 -5.57 -5.70
CA HIS A 51 -8.61 -4.14 -5.98
C HIS A 51 -7.99 -3.35 -4.82
N LEU A 52 -8.20 -3.76 -3.56
CA LEU A 52 -7.50 -3.20 -2.41
C LEU A 52 -5.98 -3.47 -2.47
N LEU A 53 -5.57 -4.69 -2.83
CA LEU A 53 -4.15 -5.03 -3.03
C LEU A 53 -3.54 -4.20 -4.16
N MET A 54 -4.24 -4.06 -5.29
CA MET A 54 -3.78 -3.24 -6.42
C MET A 54 -3.68 -1.76 -6.05
N SER A 55 -4.67 -1.21 -5.34
CA SER A 55 -4.63 0.17 -4.84
C SER A 55 -3.48 0.40 -3.86
N LYS A 56 -3.24 -0.55 -2.95
CA LYS A 56 -2.20 -0.44 -1.92
C LYS A 56 -0.79 -0.54 -2.47
N TYR A 57 -0.53 -1.53 -3.31
CA TYR A 57 0.84 -1.87 -3.72
C TYR A 57 1.21 -1.32 -5.09
N ARG A 58 0.25 -1.15 -5.98
CA ARG A 58 0.48 -0.59 -7.34
C ARG A 58 -0.02 0.84 -7.49
N GLN A 59 -0.78 1.36 -6.52
CA GLN A 59 -1.41 2.66 -6.59
C GLN A 59 -2.24 2.83 -7.89
N GLU A 60 -2.89 1.75 -8.30
CA GLU A 60 -3.68 1.71 -9.51
C GLU A 60 -4.97 2.50 -9.34
N LYS A 61 -5.15 3.51 -10.20
CA LYS A 61 -6.26 4.44 -10.09
C LYS A 61 -7.61 3.78 -10.36
N SER A 62 -7.69 2.90 -11.37
CA SER A 62 -8.90 2.15 -11.70
C SER A 62 -9.36 1.26 -10.54
N SER A 63 -8.42 0.57 -9.90
CA SER A 63 -8.71 -0.25 -8.72
C SER A 63 -9.19 0.60 -7.54
N ARG A 64 -8.66 1.81 -7.37
CA ARG A 64 -9.14 2.73 -6.33
C ARG A 64 -10.55 3.22 -6.63
N GLU A 65 -10.85 3.59 -7.85
CA GLU A 65 -12.18 4.02 -8.30
C GLU A 65 -13.22 2.89 -8.11
N PHE A 66 -12.83 1.64 -8.41
CA PHE A 66 -13.67 0.48 -8.13
C PHE A 66 -13.99 0.35 -6.62
N VAL A 67 -12.97 0.44 -5.75
CA VAL A 67 -13.16 0.33 -4.29
C VAL A 67 -14.06 1.46 -3.77
N ASP A 68 -13.88 2.69 -4.27
CA ASP A 68 -14.71 3.83 -3.87
C ASP A 68 -16.18 3.62 -4.29
N SER A 69 -16.43 3.08 -5.50
CA SER A 69 -17.78 2.75 -5.98
C SER A 69 -18.39 1.59 -5.18
N TYR A 70 -17.59 0.59 -4.81
CA TYR A 70 -18.04 -0.50 -3.95
C TYR A 70 -18.50 0.01 -2.56
N VAL A 71 -17.74 0.93 -1.97
CA VAL A 71 -18.11 1.56 -0.68
C VAL A 71 -19.42 2.31 -0.80
N ASP A 72 -19.62 3.07 -1.90
CA ASP A 72 -20.87 3.80 -2.11
C ASP A 72 -22.07 2.85 -2.24
N ALA A 73 -21.96 1.81 -3.07
CA ALA A 73 -23.01 0.81 -3.24
C ALA A 73 -23.32 0.08 -1.92
N TRP A 74 -22.30 -0.27 -1.15
CA TRP A 74 -22.47 -0.90 0.16
C TRP A 74 -23.21 0.00 1.16
N CYS A 75 -22.91 1.29 1.16
CA CYS A 75 -23.61 2.25 2.00
C CYS A 75 -25.08 2.46 1.58
N GLU A 76 -25.37 2.44 0.28
CA GLU A 76 -26.73 2.56 -0.24
C GLU A 76 -27.57 1.35 0.11
N GLU A 77 -27.04 0.12 -0.06
CA GLU A 77 -27.75 -1.13 0.23
C GLU A 77 -28.15 -1.23 1.70
N PHE A 78 -27.31 -0.81 2.62
CA PHE A 78 -27.55 -0.97 4.05
C PHE A 78 -28.14 0.28 4.72
N GLY A 79 -28.43 1.36 3.98
CA GLY A 79 -29.06 2.57 4.51
C GLY A 79 -28.27 3.24 5.62
N HIS A 80 -26.97 3.36 5.46
CA HIS A 80 -26.05 3.83 6.49
C HIS A 80 -26.18 5.32 6.81
N PRO A 81 -25.74 5.73 8.02
CA PRO A 81 -25.86 7.10 8.49
C PRO A 81 -25.03 8.08 7.64
N LYS A 82 -25.38 9.38 7.77
CA LYS A 82 -24.61 10.47 7.18
C LYS A 82 -23.11 10.31 7.49
N HIS A 83 -22.27 10.62 6.55
CA HIS A 83 -20.81 10.47 6.59
C HIS A 83 -20.29 9.02 6.58
N ALA A 84 -21.12 8.01 6.44
CA ALA A 84 -20.66 6.61 6.40
C ALA A 84 -19.75 6.36 5.21
N SER A 85 -20.19 6.67 3.99
CA SER A 85 -19.39 6.49 2.77
C SER A 85 -18.03 7.21 2.86
N GLU A 86 -18.02 8.47 3.30
CA GLU A 86 -16.78 9.23 3.46
C GLU A 86 -15.86 8.59 4.52
N ALA A 87 -16.42 8.15 5.66
CA ALA A 87 -15.66 7.47 6.69
C ALA A 87 -15.03 6.16 6.17
N LEU A 88 -15.79 5.35 5.44
CA LEU A 88 -15.29 4.09 4.90
C LEU A 88 -14.24 4.30 3.79
N LYS A 89 -14.37 5.32 2.94
CA LYS A 89 -13.33 5.71 1.98
C LYS A 89 -12.04 6.11 2.69
N TYR A 90 -12.11 6.79 3.83
CA TYR A 90 -10.92 7.07 4.65
C TYR A 90 -10.37 5.82 5.35
N VAL A 91 -11.21 4.84 5.71
CA VAL A 91 -10.71 3.53 6.17
C VAL A 91 -9.92 2.83 5.07
N VAL A 92 -10.37 2.89 3.81
CA VAL A 92 -9.59 2.40 2.66
C VAL A 92 -8.25 3.13 2.55
N ASP A 93 -8.22 4.46 2.74
CA ASP A 93 -6.96 5.21 2.77
C ASP A 93 -6.02 4.72 3.88
N MET A 94 -6.57 4.45 5.07
CA MET A 94 -5.79 3.89 6.19
C MET A 94 -5.22 2.50 5.85
N ILE A 95 -6.01 1.62 5.26
CA ILE A 95 -5.60 0.30 4.80
C ILE A 95 -4.51 0.40 3.72
N CYS A 96 -4.64 1.35 2.80
CA CYS A 96 -3.67 1.62 1.74
C CYS A 96 -2.43 2.40 2.20
N ASP A 97 -2.27 2.65 3.51
CA ASP A 97 -1.18 3.44 4.07
C ASP A 97 -1.10 4.87 3.50
N LEU A 98 -2.24 5.45 3.15
CA LEU A 98 -2.35 6.83 2.68
C LEU A 98 -2.63 7.78 3.86
N PRO A 99 -2.16 9.03 3.81
CA PRO A 99 -2.42 10.00 4.86
C PRO A 99 -3.83 10.56 4.75
N LEU A 100 -4.54 10.63 5.88
CA LEU A 100 -5.84 11.29 5.95
C LEU A 100 -5.72 12.82 5.87
N PRO A 101 -6.75 13.54 5.41
CA PRO A 101 -6.74 15.01 5.32
C PRO A 101 -6.33 15.71 6.62
N SER A 102 -6.79 15.21 7.77
CA SER A 102 -6.44 15.74 9.10
C SER A 102 -4.95 15.59 9.45
N GLN A 103 -4.24 14.62 8.85
CA GLN A 103 -2.81 14.40 9.08
C GLN A 103 -1.90 15.24 8.18
N LEU A 104 -2.40 15.72 7.03
CA LEU A 104 -1.55 16.35 6.01
C LEU A 104 -0.76 17.54 6.54
N ARG A 105 -1.35 18.35 7.42
CA ARG A 105 -0.67 19.51 8.03
C ARG A 105 0.50 19.05 8.89
N HIS A 106 0.30 18.04 9.73
CA HIS A 106 1.34 17.47 10.60
C HIS A 106 2.46 16.83 9.79
N ILE A 107 2.12 15.99 8.81
CA ILE A 107 3.11 15.34 7.91
C ILE A 107 3.93 16.40 7.17
N LYS A 108 3.28 17.46 6.65
CA LYS A 108 3.98 18.57 5.99
C LYS A 108 4.95 19.30 6.93
N ALA A 109 4.57 19.52 8.18
CA ALA A 109 5.44 20.13 9.18
C ALA A 109 6.65 19.22 9.51
N LEU A 110 6.44 17.92 9.69
CA LEU A 110 7.51 16.95 9.90
C LEU A 110 8.47 16.87 8.70
N ARG A 111 7.92 16.87 7.47
CA ARG A 111 8.73 16.90 6.25
C ARG A 111 9.61 18.17 6.21
N LYS A 112 9.05 19.33 6.51
CA LYS A 112 9.82 20.58 6.59
C LYS A 112 10.94 20.52 7.63
N ARG A 113 10.70 19.83 8.77
CA ARG A 113 11.67 19.70 9.87
C ARG A 113 12.80 18.71 9.54
N TYR A 114 12.49 17.54 8.99
CA TYR A 114 13.44 16.43 8.86
C TYR A 114 13.95 16.19 7.44
N LEU A 115 13.22 16.63 6.42
CA LEU A 115 13.62 16.50 5.04
C LEU A 115 13.95 17.91 4.50
N ARG A 116 15.20 18.34 4.64
CA ARG A 116 15.69 19.40 3.77
C ARG A 116 15.57 18.86 2.35
N SER A 117 14.92 19.61 1.46
CA SER A 117 14.46 19.17 0.14
C SER A 117 15.52 18.41 -0.69
N GLN A 118 16.78 18.78 -0.59
CA GLN A 118 17.89 18.12 -1.27
C GLN A 118 18.14 16.68 -0.80
N TYR A 119 18.15 16.41 0.52
CA TYR A 119 18.46 15.06 1.02
C TYR A 119 17.34 14.07 0.76
N ALA A 120 16.08 14.51 0.82
CA ALA A 120 14.94 13.66 0.49
C ALA A 120 14.94 13.30 -1.00
N HIS A 121 15.25 14.26 -1.85
CA HIS A 121 15.33 14.09 -3.29
C HIS A 121 16.44 13.09 -3.65
N LEU A 122 17.65 13.26 -3.11
CA LEU A 122 18.78 12.36 -3.34
C LEU A 122 18.45 10.92 -2.90
N SER A 123 17.91 10.75 -1.68
CA SER A 123 17.56 9.42 -1.17
C SER A 123 16.47 8.71 -2.01
N ALA A 124 15.52 9.45 -2.60
CA ALA A 124 14.54 8.88 -3.51
C ALA A 124 15.16 8.50 -4.86
N LEU A 125 16.05 9.34 -5.37
CA LEU A 125 16.78 9.05 -6.60
C LEU A 125 17.72 7.85 -6.44
N ASP A 126 18.40 7.72 -5.30
CA ASP A 126 19.28 6.57 -5.03
C ASP A 126 18.48 5.26 -5.02
N ARG A 127 17.29 5.24 -4.40
CA ARG A 127 16.41 4.06 -4.45
C ARG A 127 15.96 3.75 -5.87
N ALA A 128 15.52 4.76 -6.63
CA ALA A 128 15.07 4.57 -8.00
C ALA A 128 16.21 4.08 -8.91
N ASN A 129 17.42 4.58 -8.73
CA ASN A 129 18.58 4.11 -9.47
C ASN A 129 18.91 2.66 -9.13
N LYS A 130 18.93 2.29 -7.85
CA LYS A 130 19.14 0.91 -7.42
C LYS A 130 18.09 -0.03 -7.99
N MET A 131 16.81 0.35 -7.97
CA MET A 131 15.74 -0.43 -8.60
C MET A 131 15.93 -0.56 -10.13
N ALA A 132 16.41 0.49 -10.79
CA ALA A 132 16.70 0.43 -12.22
C ALA A 132 17.85 -0.52 -12.53
N GLU A 133 18.92 -0.49 -11.73
CA GLU A 133 20.06 -1.40 -11.83
C GLU A 133 19.64 -2.87 -11.60
N GLU A 134 18.88 -3.13 -10.55
CA GLU A 134 18.33 -4.47 -10.23
C GLU A 134 17.45 -5.04 -11.37
N ASN A 135 16.78 -4.15 -12.13
CA ASN A 135 15.98 -4.53 -13.29
C ASN A 135 16.74 -4.48 -14.62
N GLY A 136 18.06 -4.27 -14.61
CA GLY A 136 18.89 -4.20 -15.82
C GLY A 136 18.57 -3.04 -16.75
N LEU A 137 17.97 -1.97 -16.23
CA LEU A 137 17.57 -0.79 -17.00
C LEU A 137 18.75 0.18 -17.15
N SER A 138 18.94 0.70 -18.35
CA SER A 138 19.88 1.81 -18.55
C SER A 138 19.42 3.05 -17.76
N ALA A 139 20.38 3.75 -17.13
CA ALA A 139 20.12 4.95 -16.33
C ALA A 139 19.34 6.06 -17.10
N ASN A 140 19.47 6.10 -18.42
CA ASN A 140 18.83 7.08 -19.29
C ASN A 140 17.56 6.54 -19.97
N SER A 141 17.13 5.32 -19.70
CA SER A 141 15.93 4.76 -20.29
C SER A 141 14.67 5.49 -19.81
N VAL A 142 13.61 5.40 -20.61
CA VAL A 142 12.31 5.99 -20.28
C VAL A 142 11.75 5.35 -19.00
N GLU A 143 11.94 4.05 -18.84
CA GLU A 143 11.51 3.27 -17.68
C GLU A 143 12.24 3.70 -16.40
N ALA A 144 13.56 3.90 -16.46
CA ALA A 144 14.35 4.41 -15.33
C ALA A 144 13.91 5.83 -14.94
N ARG A 145 13.57 6.69 -15.92
CA ARG A 145 13.02 8.03 -15.66
C ARG A 145 11.64 7.94 -14.99
N GLN A 146 10.78 7.03 -15.43
CA GLN A 146 9.47 6.81 -14.81
C GLN A 146 9.60 6.32 -13.37
N LEU A 147 10.53 5.41 -13.07
CA LEU A 147 10.82 4.95 -11.71
C LEU A 147 11.24 6.12 -10.81
N ARG A 148 12.10 7.02 -11.28
CA ARG A 148 12.52 8.21 -10.51
C ARG A 148 11.34 9.14 -10.19
N ILE A 149 10.48 9.40 -11.18
CA ILE A 149 9.29 10.23 -11.00
C ILE A 149 8.34 9.57 -10.01
N ARG A 150 8.14 8.25 -10.09
CA ARG A 150 7.29 7.48 -9.20
C ARG A 150 7.79 7.56 -7.77
N GLU A 151 9.07 7.25 -7.50
CA GLU A 151 9.67 7.34 -6.17
C GLU A 151 9.56 8.73 -5.54
N LEU A 152 9.73 9.78 -6.33
CA LEU A 152 9.55 11.15 -5.86
C LEU A 152 8.08 11.47 -5.51
N ASN A 153 7.14 10.97 -6.30
CA ASN A 153 5.73 11.15 -6.04
C ASN A 153 5.27 10.36 -4.81
N ASP A 154 5.75 9.13 -4.67
CA ASP A 154 5.44 8.28 -3.51
C ASP A 154 5.97 8.88 -2.21
N LEU A 155 7.17 9.44 -2.25
CA LEU A 155 7.72 10.18 -1.12
C LEU A 155 6.83 11.37 -0.70
N ARG A 156 6.20 12.05 -1.68
CA ARG A 156 5.33 13.21 -1.42
C ARG A 156 3.95 12.84 -0.92
N LYS A 157 3.41 11.70 -1.36
CA LYS A 157 2.03 11.28 -1.08
C LYS A 157 1.91 10.27 0.05
N SER A 158 2.99 9.53 0.36
CA SER A 158 2.95 8.47 1.37
C SER A 158 2.92 9.00 2.81
N ASN A 159 2.48 8.16 3.73
CA ASN A 159 2.58 8.40 5.17
C ASN A 159 3.94 7.94 5.77
N THR A 160 4.94 7.68 4.96
CA THR A 160 6.29 7.33 5.41
C THR A 160 6.83 8.38 6.37
N CYS A 161 7.32 7.93 7.52
CA CYS A 161 7.86 8.84 8.54
C CYS A 161 9.09 9.58 8.03
N PRO A 162 9.08 10.93 8.00
CA PRO A 162 10.17 11.70 7.45
C PRO A 162 11.46 11.65 8.31
N ARG A 163 11.32 11.40 9.62
CA ARG A 163 12.45 11.35 10.54
C ARG A 163 13.32 10.12 10.33
N CYS A 164 12.73 8.94 10.29
CA CYS A 164 13.44 7.66 10.09
C CYS A 164 13.43 7.20 8.62
N ARG A 165 12.74 7.90 7.72
CA ARG A 165 12.62 7.55 6.30
C ARG A 165 12.10 6.14 6.05
N GLY A 166 11.19 5.68 6.89
CA GLY A 166 10.57 4.36 6.78
C GLY A 166 11.30 3.24 7.52
N THR A 167 12.49 3.46 8.07
CA THR A 167 13.26 2.41 8.78
C THR A 167 12.69 2.06 10.14
N GLY A 168 11.91 2.95 10.76
CA GLY A 168 11.44 2.80 12.14
C GLY A 168 12.49 3.16 13.20
N GLU A 169 13.75 3.32 12.83
CA GLU A 169 14.87 3.55 13.72
C GLU A 169 15.59 4.86 13.41
N VAL A 170 16.15 5.49 14.43
CA VAL A 170 16.98 6.70 14.34
C VAL A 170 18.23 6.55 15.19
N GLY A 171 19.31 7.24 14.80
CA GLY A 171 20.63 7.18 15.44
C GLY A 171 21.70 6.67 14.47
N ARG A 172 22.92 7.20 14.61
CA ARG A 172 24.06 6.82 13.74
C ARG A 172 24.85 5.66 14.32
N VAL A 173 25.16 5.70 15.60
CA VAL A 173 25.97 4.69 16.31
C VAL A 173 25.08 3.72 17.05
N GLN A 174 24.20 4.23 17.90
CA GLN A 174 23.18 3.42 18.56
C GLN A 174 21.83 3.68 17.91
N LYS A 175 21.23 2.63 17.39
CA LYS A 175 19.91 2.69 16.82
C LYS A 175 18.85 2.59 17.93
N HIS A 176 17.89 3.49 17.91
CA HIS A 176 16.76 3.48 18.83
C HIS A 176 15.45 3.70 18.07
N LYS A 177 14.37 3.28 18.65
CA LYS A 177 13.03 3.40 18.09
C LYS A 177 12.72 4.85 17.75
N CYS A 178 12.22 5.11 16.53
CA CYS A 178 11.85 6.45 16.10
C CYS A 178 10.64 6.97 16.89
N PRO A 179 10.75 8.07 17.64
CA PRO A 179 9.66 8.57 18.47
C PRO A 179 8.51 9.21 17.67
N GLU A 180 8.70 9.58 16.39
CA GLU A 180 7.63 10.16 15.57
C GLU A 180 6.66 9.11 15.01
N CYS A 181 7.10 7.88 14.85
CA CYS A 181 6.30 6.80 14.27
C CYS A 181 6.29 5.53 15.13
N ASP A 182 6.77 5.62 16.37
CA ASP A 182 6.86 4.49 17.29
C ASP A 182 7.51 3.23 16.69
N GLY A 183 8.54 3.41 15.89
CA GLY A 183 9.28 2.32 15.25
C GLY A 183 8.59 1.68 14.05
N THR A 184 7.39 2.12 13.67
CA THR A 184 6.64 1.53 12.54
C THR A 184 7.15 1.95 11.16
N GLY A 185 7.97 3.00 11.08
CA GLY A 185 8.41 3.59 9.82
C GLY A 185 7.35 4.45 9.11
N LYS A 186 6.09 4.39 9.57
CA LYS A 186 4.95 5.10 8.97
C LYS A 186 4.17 5.91 10.00
N LEU A 187 3.65 7.05 9.58
CA LEU A 187 2.76 7.90 10.39
C LEU A 187 1.33 7.37 10.24
N LYS A 188 1.00 6.31 10.97
CA LYS A 188 -0.31 5.66 10.89
C LYS A 188 -1.43 6.61 11.31
N ALA A 189 -2.52 6.60 10.55
CA ALA A 189 -3.76 7.25 10.94
C ALA A 189 -4.38 6.51 12.12
N THR A 190 -5.06 7.26 12.97
CA THR A 190 -5.83 6.75 14.12
C THR A 190 -7.30 7.09 13.93
N ILE A 191 -8.18 6.47 14.72
CA ILE A 191 -9.62 6.84 14.76
C ILE A 191 -9.82 8.33 15.02
N TYR A 192 -8.97 8.96 15.83
CA TYR A 192 -9.00 10.40 16.04
C TYR A 192 -8.77 11.21 14.74
N HIS A 193 -7.82 10.77 13.91
CA HIS A 193 -7.59 11.39 12.60
C HIS A 193 -8.77 11.17 11.65
N LEU A 194 -9.39 9.99 11.72
CA LEU A 194 -10.60 9.68 10.94
C LEU A 194 -11.75 10.61 11.34
N MET A 195 -12.08 10.69 12.62
CA MET A 195 -13.14 11.59 13.14
C MET A 195 -12.91 13.05 12.70
N LYS A 196 -11.67 13.52 12.80
CA LYS A 196 -11.32 14.88 12.34
C LYS A 196 -11.46 15.07 10.84
N SER A 197 -11.17 14.04 10.04
CA SER A 197 -11.27 14.11 8.58
C SER A 197 -12.71 14.22 8.11
N ILE A 198 -13.64 13.52 8.76
CA ILE A 198 -15.09 13.57 8.47
C ILE A 198 -15.82 14.67 9.26
N ASN A 199 -15.09 15.45 10.04
CA ASN A 199 -15.62 16.54 10.86
C ASN A 199 -16.81 16.11 11.77
N CYS A 200 -16.69 14.96 12.45
CA CYS A 200 -17.71 14.46 13.37
C CYS A 200 -17.25 14.49 14.83
N THR A 201 -18.21 14.54 15.75
CA THR A 201 -17.95 14.46 17.19
C THR A 201 -17.67 13.02 17.61
N GLU A 202 -16.92 12.84 18.70
CA GLU A 202 -16.61 11.51 19.24
C GLU A 202 -17.89 10.75 19.64
N ALA A 203 -18.87 11.44 20.21
CA ALA A 203 -20.15 10.85 20.58
C ALA A 203 -20.92 10.32 19.37
N TYR A 204 -20.96 11.08 18.27
CA TYR A 204 -21.58 10.66 17.01
C TYR A 204 -20.84 9.46 16.43
N PHE A 205 -19.51 9.52 16.37
CA PHE A 205 -18.68 8.43 15.84
C PHE A 205 -18.92 7.13 16.61
N LYS A 206 -18.81 7.17 17.94
CA LYS A 206 -19.01 5.98 18.79
C LYS A 206 -20.41 5.38 18.63
N ARG A 207 -21.44 6.23 18.52
CA ARG A 207 -22.82 5.78 18.43
C ARG A 207 -23.21 5.21 17.07
N TYR A 208 -22.73 5.80 15.98
CA TYR A 208 -23.24 5.51 14.64
C TYR A 208 -22.22 4.92 13.67
N LEU A 209 -20.95 5.23 13.80
CA LEU A 209 -19.94 4.87 12.81
C LEU A 209 -18.95 3.80 13.30
N ASN A 210 -18.67 3.71 14.58
CA ASN A 210 -17.62 2.86 15.10
C ASN A 210 -17.82 1.37 14.73
N ALA A 211 -19.03 0.84 14.96
CA ALA A 211 -19.32 -0.56 14.63
C ALA A 211 -19.20 -0.82 13.12
N LEU A 212 -19.69 0.12 12.31
CA LEU A 212 -19.60 0.07 10.85
C LEU A 212 -18.14 0.06 10.37
N VAL A 213 -17.33 1.00 10.88
CA VAL A 213 -15.90 1.11 10.53
C VAL A 213 -15.15 -0.18 10.87
N VAL A 214 -15.36 -0.72 12.06
CA VAL A 214 -14.70 -1.98 12.49
C VAL A 214 -15.15 -3.16 11.64
N ALA A 215 -16.43 -3.25 11.32
CA ALA A 215 -16.97 -4.32 10.48
C ALA A 215 -16.40 -4.24 9.05
N PHE A 216 -16.39 -3.05 8.48
CA PHE A 216 -15.85 -2.83 7.13
C PHE A 216 -14.34 -3.06 7.06
N GLU A 217 -13.58 -2.57 8.05
CA GLU A 217 -12.13 -2.80 8.13
C GLU A 217 -11.83 -4.31 8.17
N ARG A 218 -12.56 -5.06 9.00
CA ARG A 218 -12.43 -6.53 9.06
C ARG A 218 -12.74 -7.16 7.71
N HIS A 219 -13.86 -6.80 7.09
CA HIS A 219 -14.24 -7.29 5.77
C HIS A 219 -13.15 -7.03 4.73
N CYS A 220 -12.58 -5.82 4.68
CA CYS A 220 -11.48 -5.51 3.79
C CYS A 220 -10.25 -6.41 4.01
N TYR A 221 -9.86 -6.66 5.27
CA TYR A 221 -8.73 -7.55 5.55
C TYR A 221 -9.01 -9.00 5.22
N GLU A 222 -10.22 -9.51 5.45
CA GLU A 222 -10.64 -10.86 5.06
C GLU A 222 -10.58 -11.03 3.55
N GLU A 223 -11.12 -10.08 2.79
CA GLU A 223 -11.07 -10.04 1.34
C GLU A 223 -9.63 -9.99 0.79
N MET A 224 -8.79 -9.11 1.35
CA MET A 224 -7.38 -9.01 0.97
C MET A 224 -6.61 -10.31 1.27
N SER A 225 -6.84 -10.92 2.42
CA SER A 225 -6.22 -12.19 2.82
C SER A 225 -6.67 -13.33 1.92
N GLY A 226 -7.95 -13.36 1.56
CA GLY A 226 -8.52 -14.33 0.61
C GLY A 226 -7.88 -14.20 -0.77
N ALA A 227 -7.80 -12.99 -1.31
CA ALA A 227 -7.17 -12.72 -2.59
C ALA A 227 -5.69 -13.12 -2.59
N GLU A 228 -4.94 -12.75 -1.54
CA GLU A 228 -3.52 -13.12 -1.39
C GLU A 228 -3.34 -14.65 -1.31
N SER A 229 -4.22 -15.34 -0.59
CA SER A 229 -4.21 -16.81 -0.47
C SER A 229 -4.41 -17.49 -1.82
N VAL A 230 -5.38 -17.05 -2.62
CA VAL A 230 -5.62 -17.58 -3.98
C VAL A 230 -4.42 -17.38 -4.87
N ILE A 231 -3.85 -16.17 -4.90
CA ILE A 231 -2.64 -15.88 -5.68
C ILE A 231 -1.50 -16.82 -5.27
N LYS A 232 -1.25 -16.93 -3.96
CA LYS A 232 -0.19 -17.77 -3.42
C LYS A 232 -0.38 -19.25 -3.75
N GLN A 233 -1.58 -19.78 -3.59
CA GLN A 233 -1.90 -21.18 -3.91
C GLN A 233 -1.68 -21.48 -5.39
N ARG A 234 -2.15 -20.59 -6.28
CA ARG A 234 -1.99 -20.78 -7.73
C ARG A 234 -0.51 -20.72 -8.13
N LEU A 235 0.23 -19.74 -7.65
CA LEU A 235 1.66 -19.62 -7.96
C LEU A 235 2.48 -20.81 -7.43
N ASN A 236 2.15 -21.31 -6.23
CA ASN A 236 2.82 -22.49 -5.69
C ASN A 236 2.55 -23.75 -6.54
N LYS A 237 1.34 -23.90 -7.08
CA LYS A 237 1.00 -25.00 -7.99
C LYS A 237 1.85 -24.93 -9.26
N GLU A 238 1.94 -23.76 -9.89
CA GLU A 238 2.75 -23.55 -11.10
C GLU A 238 4.27 -23.78 -10.89
N ILE A 239 4.75 -23.66 -9.64
CA ILE A 239 6.15 -23.93 -9.29
C ILE A 239 6.38 -25.43 -9.06
N SER A 240 5.35 -26.19 -8.72
CA SER A 240 5.43 -27.61 -8.37
C SER A 240 5.23 -28.54 -9.58
N ASP A 241 4.57 -28.05 -10.61
CA ASP A 241 4.36 -28.71 -11.91
C ASP A 241 5.58 -28.44 -12.83
#